data_ed37cd595f407991afd9c2bf64910b14
#
_entry.id   ed37cd595f407991afd9c2bf64910b14
#
_cell.length_a   1.000
_cell.length_b   1.000
_cell.length_c   1.000
_cell.angle_alpha   90.00
_cell.angle_beta   90.00
_cell.angle_gamma   90.00
#
_symmetry.space_group_name_H-M   'P 1'
#
loop_
_entity.id
_entity.type
_entity.pdbx_description
1 polymer ?
#
loop_
_entity_poly.entity_id
_entity_poly.type
_entity_poly.pdbx_seq_one_letter_code
_entity_poly.pdbx_strand_id
1 'polypeptide(L)'
;DDADKKLYIEKSCGYITNAVDEIRKISKSLIPIGMQHIGLVESIKDLLDDISKAYPIKIEFKDEGIQDADLHEKLKLNIFRIVQEQSNNILRHSNATRFSVGLSKLDDKIILIISDNGQGCDNLKSNKGVGILNIKSRADLYDGKVTITSKPGKGYELKVELSANKNI
;
A
#
# COMPACT_ATOMS: atom_id res chain seq x y z
N ASP A 1 14.98 22.21 -38.07
CA ASP A 1 16.29 21.75 -37.61
C ASP A 1 16.15 20.42 -36.85
N ASP A 2 17.14 19.52 -36.99
CA ASP A 2 17.08 18.19 -36.33
C ASP A 2 17.15 18.30 -34.80
N ALA A 3 17.78 19.33 -34.29
CA ALA A 3 17.83 19.62 -32.85
C ALA A 3 16.45 19.96 -32.31
N ASP A 4 15.67 20.77 -33.03
CA ASP A 4 14.30 21.12 -32.63
C ASP A 4 13.39 19.89 -32.64
N LYS A 5 13.49 19.02 -33.64
CA LYS A 5 12.75 17.76 -33.71
C LYS A 5 13.04 16.87 -32.50
N LYS A 6 14.32 16.70 -32.16
CA LYS A 6 14.74 15.89 -30.99
C LYS A 6 14.15 16.47 -29.69
N LEU A 7 14.20 17.78 -29.50
CA LEU A 7 13.63 18.46 -28.33
C LEU A 7 12.11 18.27 -28.25
N TYR A 8 11.40 18.35 -29.40
CA TYR A 8 9.95 18.11 -29.42
C TYR A 8 9.60 16.65 -29.10
N ILE A 9 10.38 15.68 -29.59
CA ILE A 9 10.19 14.27 -29.27
C ILE A 9 10.41 14.03 -27.77
N GLU A 10 11.48 14.55 -27.18
CA GLU A 10 11.76 14.39 -25.75
C GLU A 10 10.64 15.02 -24.88
N LYS A 11 10.16 16.22 -25.21
CA LYS A 11 9.02 16.83 -24.52
C LYS A 11 7.73 16.02 -24.68
N SER A 12 7.46 15.51 -25.88
CA SER A 12 6.27 14.70 -26.13
C SER A 12 6.32 13.38 -25.37
N CYS A 13 7.47 12.71 -25.31
CA CYS A 13 7.68 11.51 -24.47
C CYS A 13 7.45 11.83 -22.98
N GLY A 14 7.93 12.98 -22.50
CA GLY A 14 7.67 13.44 -21.14
C GLY A 14 6.18 13.65 -20.83
N TYR A 15 5.44 14.29 -21.75
CA TYR A 15 3.99 14.45 -21.59
C TYR A 15 3.23 13.14 -21.61
N ILE A 16 3.60 12.21 -22.50
CA ILE A 16 3.00 10.87 -22.57
C ILE A 16 3.28 10.08 -21.29
N THR A 17 4.50 10.12 -20.78
CA THR A 17 4.86 9.45 -19.52
C THR A 17 4.04 10.01 -18.36
N ASN A 18 3.94 11.34 -18.26
CA ASN A 18 3.11 11.99 -17.22
C ASN A 18 1.63 11.62 -17.34
N ALA A 19 1.08 11.61 -18.56
CA ALA A 19 -0.31 11.22 -18.79
C ALA A 19 -0.56 9.74 -18.42
N VAL A 20 0.36 8.84 -18.76
CA VAL A 20 0.29 7.42 -18.37
C VAL A 20 0.33 7.28 -16.85
N ASP A 21 1.17 8.05 -16.16
CA ASP A 21 1.25 8.02 -14.70
C ASP A 21 -0.02 8.58 -14.03
N GLU A 22 -0.63 9.63 -14.61
CA GLU A 22 -1.92 10.12 -14.14
C GLU A 22 -3.06 9.12 -14.39
N ILE A 23 -3.12 8.49 -15.56
CA ILE A 23 -4.08 7.41 -15.85
C ILE A 23 -3.89 6.25 -14.88
N ARG A 24 -2.64 5.85 -14.58
CA ARG A 24 -2.35 4.81 -13.59
C ARG A 24 -2.79 5.21 -12.18
N LYS A 25 -2.61 6.48 -11.77
CA LYS A 25 -3.10 6.99 -10.48
C LYS A 25 -4.63 6.92 -10.40
N ILE A 26 -5.33 7.36 -11.46
CA ILE A 26 -6.79 7.29 -11.56
C ILE A 26 -7.26 5.83 -11.56
N SER A 27 -6.66 4.97 -12.38
CA SER A 27 -6.98 3.53 -12.42
C SER A 27 -6.76 2.85 -11.07
N LYS A 28 -5.68 3.20 -10.36
CA LYS A 28 -5.42 2.74 -8.99
C LYS A 28 -6.41 3.31 -7.97
N SER A 29 -7.13 4.39 -8.27
CA SER A 29 -8.18 4.95 -7.41
C SER A 29 -9.54 4.28 -7.61
N LEU A 30 -9.73 3.53 -8.69
CA LEU A 30 -10.94 2.74 -8.91
C LEU A 30 -10.91 1.50 -7.99
N ILE A 31 -12.08 1.10 -7.51
CA ILE A 31 -12.23 -0.14 -6.73
C ILE A 31 -11.72 -1.29 -7.61
N PRO A 32 -10.80 -2.15 -7.13
CA PRO A 32 -10.44 -3.34 -7.89
C PRO A 32 -11.72 -4.12 -8.19
N ILE A 33 -12.05 -4.28 -9.47
CA ILE A 33 -13.28 -4.96 -9.92
C ILE A 33 -13.41 -6.36 -9.31
N GLY A 34 -12.27 -6.99 -8.99
CA GLY A 34 -12.20 -8.29 -8.32
C GLY A 34 -12.63 -8.28 -6.85
N MET A 35 -12.41 -7.19 -6.09
CA MET A 35 -12.60 -7.22 -4.64
C MET A 35 -14.06 -7.47 -4.22
N GLN A 36 -15.04 -7.06 -5.02
CA GLN A 36 -16.45 -7.34 -4.76
C GLN A 36 -16.82 -8.83 -4.99
N HIS A 37 -16.02 -9.56 -5.77
CA HIS A 37 -16.29 -10.95 -6.12
C HIS A 37 -15.37 -11.96 -5.44
N ILE A 38 -14.11 -11.59 -5.22
CA ILE A 38 -13.08 -12.50 -4.69
C ILE A 38 -12.68 -12.22 -3.23
N GLY A 39 -13.13 -11.12 -2.65
CA GLY A 39 -12.85 -10.75 -1.25
C GLY A 39 -11.51 -10.03 -1.03
N LEU A 40 -11.32 -9.58 0.24
CA LEU A 40 -10.16 -8.80 0.65
C LEU A 40 -8.87 -9.60 0.63
N VAL A 41 -8.88 -10.78 1.24
CA VAL A 41 -7.69 -11.62 1.43
C VAL A 41 -7.12 -12.03 0.07
N GLU A 42 -7.96 -12.51 -0.84
CA GLU A 42 -7.53 -12.90 -2.18
C GLU A 42 -7.07 -11.70 -3.00
N SER A 43 -7.75 -10.54 -2.88
CA SER A 43 -7.30 -9.31 -3.55
C SER A 43 -5.92 -8.84 -3.08
N ILE A 44 -5.60 -9.02 -1.78
CA ILE A 44 -4.27 -8.72 -1.25
C ILE A 44 -3.25 -9.73 -1.80
N LYS A 45 -3.57 -11.02 -1.84
CA LYS A 45 -2.69 -12.06 -2.42
C LYS A 45 -2.36 -11.75 -3.87
N ASP A 46 -3.37 -11.44 -4.68
CA ASP A 46 -3.18 -11.09 -6.10
C ASP A 46 -2.25 -9.88 -6.26
N LEU A 47 -2.45 -8.82 -5.45
CA LEU A 47 -1.59 -7.64 -5.46
C LEU A 47 -0.13 -8.00 -5.13
N LEU A 48 0.08 -8.82 -4.09
CA LEU A 48 1.42 -9.20 -3.64
C LEU A 48 2.11 -10.15 -4.62
N ASP A 49 1.36 -11.04 -5.26
CA ASP A 49 1.84 -11.92 -6.33
C ASP A 49 2.28 -11.13 -7.56
N ASP A 50 1.51 -10.12 -7.97
CA ASP A 50 1.88 -9.24 -9.07
C ASP A 50 3.17 -8.46 -8.77
N ILE A 51 3.33 -7.99 -7.53
CA ILE A 51 4.57 -7.34 -7.09
C ILE A 51 5.74 -8.33 -7.14
N SER A 52 5.56 -9.57 -6.65
CA SER A 52 6.63 -10.58 -6.63
C SER A 52 7.09 -10.99 -8.02
N LYS A 53 6.18 -10.96 -9.02
CA LYS A 53 6.51 -11.22 -10.43
C LYS A 53 7.26 -10.06 -11.09
N ALA A 54 6.95 -8.82 -10.66
CA ALA A 54 7.51 -7.61 -11.27
C ALA A 54 8.84 -7.16 -10.65
N TYR A 55 9.11 -7.53 -9.40
CA TYR A 55 10.26 -7.06 -8.63
C TYR A 55 11.00 -8.23 -7.95
N PRO A 56 12.34 -8.18 -7.84
CA PRO A 56 13.15 -9.22 -7.19
C PRO A 56 13.06 -9.09 -5.66
N ILE A 57 11.87 -9.18 -5.08
CA ILE A 57 11.62 -9.04 -3.65
C ILE A 57 10.82 -10.25 -3.14
N LYS A 58 11.22 -10.81 -1.99
CA LYS A 58 10.47 -11.89 -1.33
C LYS A 58 9.32 -11.31 -0.50
N ILE A 59 8.12 -11.85 -0.68
CA ILE A 59 6.94 -11.38 0.02
C ILE A 59 6.32 -12.53 0.80
N GLU A 60 6.00 -12.29 2.07
CA GLU A 60 5.27 -13.24 2.91
C GLU A 60 3.93 -12.60 3.28
N PHE A 61 2.84 -13.34 3.09
CA PHE A 61 1.50 -12.91 3.51
C PHE A 61 0.91 -13.93 4.48
N LYS A 62 0.36 -13.43 5.58
CA LYS A 62 -0.38 -14.24 6.56
C LYS A 62 -1.69 -13.55 6.91
N ASP A 63 -2.76 -14.30 6.90
CA ASP A 63 -4.06 -13.86 7.40
C ASP A 63 -4.53 -14.78 8.52
N GLU A 64 -5.14 -14.19 9.56
CA GLU A 64 -5.65 -14.93 10.73
C GLU A 64 -7.02 -14.38 11.13
N GLY A 65 -8.04 -15.24 11.08
CA GLY A 65 -9.39 -14.94 11.54
C GLY A 65 -10.17 -13.93 10.69
N ILE A 66 -9.71 -13.63 9.47
CA ILE A 66 -10.41 -12.74 8.56
C ILE A 66 -11.46 -13.54 7.79
N GLN A 67 -12.71 -13.16 7.96
CA GLN A 67 -13.82 -13.62 7.13
C GLN A 67 -14.40 -12.43 6.39
N ASP A 68 -14.42 -12.50 5.07
CA ASP A 68 -14.87 -11.37 4.23
C ASP A 68 -16.31 -10.96 4.51
N ALA A 69 -17.17 -11.91 4.91
CA ALA A 69 -18.55 -11.64 5.28
C ALA A 69 -18.69 -10.73 6.51
N ASP A 70 -17.68 -10.71 7.39
CA ASP A 70 -17.68 -9.93 8.62
C ASP A 70 -17.21 -8.47 8.41
N LEU A 71 -16.72 -8.16 7.22
CA LEU A 71 -16.15 -6.84 6.94
C LEU A 71 -16.99 -6.05 5.95
N HIS A 72 -17.26 -4.80 6.32
CA HIS A 72 -17.92 -3.86 5.41
C HIS A 72 -17.06 -3.59 4.16
N GLU A 73 -17.69 -3.46 2.99
CA GLU A 73 -16.99 -3.23 1.71
C GLU A 73 -16.06 -2.00 1.74
N LYS A 74 -16.48 -0.93 2.39
CA LYS A 74 -15.65 0.28 2.54
C LYS A 74 -14.42 0.02 3.42
N LEU A 75 -14.54 -0.80 4.47
CA LEU A 75 -13.41 -1.19 5.32
C LEU A 75 -12.42 -2.06 4.55
N LYS A 76 -12.91 -3.07 3.81
CA LYS A 76 -12.09 -3.89 2.93
C LYS A 76 -11.28 -3.03 1.96
N LEU A 77 -11.95 -2.09 1.29
CA LEU A 77 -11.29 -1.16 0.37
C LEU A 77 -10.21 -0.33 1.05
N ASN A 78 -10.46 0.17 2.27
CA ASN A 78 -9.47 0.95 3.00
C ASN A 78 -8.25 0.13 3.41
N ILE A 79 -8.45 -1.11 3.90
CA ILE A 79 -7.36 -2.04 4.22
C ILE A 79 -6.53 -2.33 2.96
N PHE A 80 -7.18 -2.67 1.86
CA PHE A 80 -6.50 -2.91 0.59
C PHE A 80 -5.65 -1.71 0.15
N ARG A 81 -6.19 -0.49 0.25
CA ARG A 81 -5.47 0.74 -0.10
C ARG A 81 -4.28 1.02 0.81
N ILE A 82 -4.38 0.68 2.10
CA ILE A 82 -3.25 0.80 3.03
C ILE A 82 -2.14 -0.18 2.62
N VAL A 83 -2.48 -1.44 2.31
CA VAL A 83 -1.51 -2.43 1.83
C VAL A 83 -0.84 -1.96 0.54
N GLN A 84 -1.63 -1.49 -0.44
CA GLN A 84 -1.15 -1.00 -1.72
C GLN A 84 -0.19 0.19 -1.55
N GLU A 85 -0.56 1.19 -0.74
CA GLU A 85 0.26 2.38 -0.48
C GLU A 85 1.57 2.02 0.20
N GLN A 86 1.51 1.17 1.24
CA GLN A 86 2.73 0.78 1.95
C GLN A 86 3.62 -0.13 1.10
N SER A 87 3.08 -1.04 0.30
CA SER A 87 3.86 -1.83 -0.65
C SER A 87 4.59 -0.93 -1.67
N ASN A 88 3.92 0.09 -2.19
CA ASN A 88 4.54 1.08 -3.07
C ASN A 88 5.66 1.87 -2.37
N ASN A 89 5.47 2.23 -1.09
CA ASN A 89 6.50 2.91 -0.28
C ASN A 89 7.75 2.02 -0.12
N ILE A 90 7.55 0.73 0.16
CA ILE A 90 8.64 -0.25 0.25
C ILE A 90 9.41 -0.32 -1.06
N LEU A 91 8.72 -0.52 -2.19
CA LEU A 91 9.34 -0.66 -3.50
C LEU A 91 10.13 0.60 -3.93
N ARG A 92 9.66 1.79 -3.55
CA ARG A 92 10.27 3.06 -3.97
C ARG A 92 11.40 3.53 -3.05
N HIS A 93 11.35 3.18 -1.76
CA HIS A 93 12.14 3.88 -0.75
C HIS A 93 12.95 2.98 0.16
N SER A 94 12.63 1.67 0.27
CA SER A 94 13.26 0.86 1.32
C SER A 94 14.55 0.18 0.90
N ASN A 95 14.77 -0.10 -0.39
CA ASN A 95 15.81 -1.01 -0.88
C ASN A 95 15.73 -2.39 -0.20
N ALA A 96 14.53 -2.82 0.20
CA ALA A 96 14.32 -4.09 0.86
C ALA A 96 14.45 -5.27 -0.13
N THR A 97 14.94 -6.39 0.38
CA THR A 97 14.95 -7.68 -0.33
C THR A 97 13.79 -8.58 0.09
N ARG A 98 13.11 -8.22 1.18
CA ARG A 98 11.98 -8.94 1.74
C ARG A 98 11.04 -8.00 2.47
N PHE A 99 9.73 -8.25 2.34
CA PHE A 99 8.74 -7.68 3.26
C PHE A 99 7.64 -8.69 3.59
N SER A 100 6.92 -8.44 4.66
CA SER A 100 5.80 -9.27 5.10
C SER A 100 4.56 -8.41 5.32
N VAL A 101 3.40 -9.02 5.07
CA VAL A 101 2.08 -8.45 5.36
C VAL A 101 1.34 -9.44 6.24
N GLY A 102 0.94 -9.01 7.43
CA GLY A 102 0.09 -9.75 8.36
C GLY A 102 -1.24 -9.04 8.53
N LEU A 103 -2.34 -9.77 8.37
CA LEU A 103 -3.69 -9.26 8.57
C LEU A 103 -4.42 -10.18 9.54
N SER A 104 -4.89 -9.65 10.67
CA SER A 104 -5.58 -10.45 11.68
C SER A 104 -6.81 -9.72 12.23
N LYS A 105 -7.80 -10.50 12.67
CA LYS A 105 -8.95 -10.01 13.41
C LYS A 105 -8.84 -10.50 14.85
N LEU A 106 -8.86 -9.56 15.78
CA LEU A 106 -8.87 -9.83 17.22
C LEU A 106 -10.05 -9.07 17.84
N ASP A 107 -11.05 -9.78 18.26
CA ASP A 107 -12.31 -9.22 18.73
C ASP A 107 -12.92 -8.26 17.66
N ASP A 108 -13.18 -7.00 18.05
CA ASP A 108 -13.72 -5.96 17.18
C ASP A 108 -12.64 -5.16 16.44
N LYS A 109 -11.41 -5.64 16.42
CA LYS A 109 -10.28 -4.92 15.78
C LYS A 109 -9.68 -5.72 14.63
N ILE A 110 -9.38 -5.00 13.58
CA ILE A 110 -8.51 -5.48 12.51
C ILE A 110 -7.11 -4.93 12.75
N ILE A 111 -6.13 -5.82 12.74
CA ILE A 111 -4.73 -5.49 12.90
C ILE A 111 -4.01 -5.82 11.60
N LEU A 112 -3.43 -4.79 10.98
CA LEU A 112 -2.59 -4.91 9.80
C LEU A 112 -1.15 -4.55 10.18
N ILE A 113 -0.21 -5.44 9.91
CA ILE A 113 1.22 -5.23 10.12
C ILE A 113 1.94 -5.43 8.80
N ILE A 114 2.71 -4.42 8.37
CA ILE A 114 3.54 -4.51 7.17
C ILE A 114 4.96 -4.15 7.58
N SER A 115 5.90 -5.05 7.36
CA SER A 115 7.30 -4.84 7.74
C SER A 115 8.26 -5.25 6.64
N ASP A 116 9.34 -4.49 6.46
CA ASP A 116 10.41 -4.75 5.52
C ASP A 116 11.79 -4.77 6.19
N ASN A 117 12.75 -5.38 5.50
CA ASN A 117 14.14 -5.46 5.93
C ASN A 117 15.05 -4.41 5.27
N GLY A 118 14.48 -3.31 4.80
CA GLY A 118 15.22 -2.31 4.04
C GLY A 118 16.05 -1.36 4.89
N GLN A 119 16.43 -0.24 4.28
CA GLN A 119 17.31 0.75 4.91
C GLN A 119 16.71 1.46 6.13
N GLY A 120 15.38 1.36 6.33
CA GLY A 120 14.70 2.09 7.38
C GLY A 120 14.84 3.60 7.25
N CYS A 121 14.36 4.33 8.24
CA CYS A 121 14.50 5.78 8.31
C CYS A 121 14.45 6.29 9.75
N ASP A 122 14.80 7.56 9.95
CA ASP A 122 14.57 8.24 11.21
C ASP A 122 13.06 8.47 11.40
N ASN A 123 12.54 8.09 12.57
CA ASN A 123 11.13 8.21 12.91
C ASN A 123 10.56 9.62 12.73
N LEU A 124 11.37 10.66 12.90
CA LEU A 124 10.94 12.05 12.69
C LEU A 124 10.66 12.36 11.21
N LYS A 125 11.34 11.69 10.28
CA LYS A 125 11.17 11.87 8.83
C LYS A 125 10.06 10.95 8.28
N SER A 126 9.87 9.78 8.86
CA SER A 126 8.90 8.78 8.40
C SER A 126 7.43 9.24 8.46
N ASN A 127 7.14 10.20 9.31
CA ASN A 127 5.77 10.67 9.58
C ASN A 127 5.25 11.77 8.63
N LYS A 128 6.06 12.28 7.69
CA LYS A 128 5.74 13.49 6.91
C LYS A 128 5.42 13.24 5.43
N GLY A 129 5.56 12.02 4.92
CA GLY A 129 5.27 11.70 3.52
C GLY A 129 3.76 11.70 3.23
N VAL A 130 3.36 12.16 2.02
CA VAL A 130 1.94 12.16 1.58
C VAL A 130 1.32 10.76 1.71
N GLY A 131 2.06 9.69 1.39
CA GLY A 131 1.59 8.31 1.52
C GLY A 131 1.24 7.95 2.96
N ILE A 132 2.07 8.34 3.92
CA ILE A 132 1.80 8.09 5.36
C ILE A 132 0.62 8.91 5.85
N LEU A 133 0.47 10.15 5.40
CA LEU A 133 -0.71 10.96 5.72
C LEU A 133 -1.99 10.31 5.19
N ASN A 134 -1.96 9.78 3.98
CA ASN A 134 -3.08 9.04 3.39
C ASN A 134 -3.42 7.78 4.21
N ILE A 135 -2.42 7.02 4.66
CA ILE A 135 -2.62 5.85 5.53
C ILE A 135 -3.28 6.27 6.85
N LYS A 136 -2.77 7.33 7.50
CA LYS A 136 -3.35 7.86 8.73
C LYS A 136 -4.79 8.32 8.55
N SER A 137 -5.08 9.13 7.53
CA SER A 137 -6.44 9.58 7.22
C SER A 137 -7.41 8.42 6.99
N ARG A 138 -6.95 7.34 6.35
CA ARG A 138 -7.76 6.13 6.17
C ARG A 138 -8.01 5.38 7.47
N ALA A 139 -7.01 5.32 8.34
CA ALA A 139 -7.15 4.70 9.66
C ALA A 139 -8.13 5.51 10.55
N ASP A 140 -8.01 6.83 10.54
CA ASP A 140 -8.86 7.73 11.33
C ASP A 140 -10.35 7.57 11.01
N LEU A 141 -10.71 7.23 9.76
CA LEU A 141 -12.10 6.92 9.38
C LEU A 141 -12.70 5.76 10.20
N TYR A 142 -11.88 4.84 10.70
CA TYR A 142 -12.28 3.66 11.46
C TYR A 142 -11.79 3.69 12.91
N ASP A 143 -11.68 4.88 13.51
CA ASP A 143 -11.15 5.11 14.85
C ASP A 143 -9.82 4.38 15.08
N GLY A 144 -9.04 4.32 14.01
CA GLY A 144 -7.86 3.52 13.95
C GLY A 144 -6.62 4.20 14.51
N LYS A 145 -5.60 3.39 14.78
CA LYS A 145 -4.30 3.85 15.24
C LYS A 145 -3.21 3.38 14.29
N VAL A 146 -2.35 4.29 13.89
CA VAL A 146 -1.16 3.99 13.07
C VAL A 146 0.09 4.13 13.94
N THR A 147 0.85 3.05 14.02
CA THR A 147 2.15 3.03 14.72
C THR A 147 3.24 2.69 13.71
N ILE A 148 4.32 3.46 13.72
CA ILE A 148 5.48 3.25 12.85
C ILE A 148 6.69 3.01 13.72
N THR A 149 7.41 1.92 13.44
CA THR A 149 8.67 1.57 14.06
C THR A 149 9.73 1.48 12.98
N SER A 150 10.75 2.34 13.02
CA SER A 150 11.85 2.31 12.07
C SER A 150 13.11 2.90 12.69
N LYS A 151 14.26 2.38 12.28
CA LYS A 151 15.57 2.95 12.55
C LYS A 151 16.45 2.76 11.32
N PRO A 152 17.39 3.67 11.03
CA PRO A 152 18.35 3.51 9.95
C PRO A 152 19.04 2.14 10.00
N GLY A 153 19.00 1.39 8.88
CA GLY A 153 19.57 0.05 8.75
C GLY A 153 18.81 -1.09 9.43
N LYS A 154 17.62 -0.84 9.99
CA LYS A 154 16.82 -1.85 10.74
C LYS A 154 15.45 -2.12 10.13
N GLY A 155 15.20 -1.67 8.90
CA GLY A 155 13.93 -1.82 8.23
C GLY A 155 12.84 -0.88 8.74
N TYR A 156 11.62 -1.17 8.33
CA TYR A 156 10.45 -0.35 8.64
C TYR A 156 9.27 -1.26 8.98
N GLU A 157 8.53 -0.94 10.01
CA GLU A 157 7.28 -1.60 10.38
C GLU A 157 6.16 -0.57 10.50
N LEU A 158 5.08 -0.83 9.80
CA LEU A 158 3.80 -0.13 9.90
C LEU A 158 2.79 -1.05 10.56
N LYS A 159 2.26 -0.66 11.72
CA LYS A 159 1.12 -1.31 12.36
C LYS A 159 -0.09 -0.40 12.29
N VAL A 160 -1.21 -0.92 11.79
CA VAL A 160 -2.50 -0.23 11.72
C VAL A 160 -3.54 -1.06 12.45
N GLU A 161 -4.23 -0.44 13.39
CA GLU A 161 -5.35 -1.02 14.12
C GLU A 161 -6.61 -0.27 13.69
N LEU A 162 -7.67 -0.98 13.30
CA LEU A 162 -8.93 -0.42 12.82
C LEU A 162 -10.10 -1.04 13.57
N SER A 163 -11.18 -0.30 13.82
CA SER A 163 -12.43 -0.87 14.33
C SER A 163 -13.15 -1.62 13.21
N ALA A 164 -13.48 -2.90 13.44
CA ALA A 164 -14.22 -3.72 12.48
C ALA A 164 -15.71 -3.34 12.40
N ASN A 165 -16.25 -2.78 13.48
CA ASN A 165 -17.70 -2.52 13.63
C ASN A 165 -18.13 -1.11 13.24
N LYS A 166 -17.19 -0.23 12.85
CA LYS A 166 -17.53 1.12 12.44
C LYS A 166 -18.06 1.15 11.02
N ASN A 167 -19.31 1.54 10.88
CA ASN A 167 -19.97 1.82 9.59
C ASN A 167 -19.81 3.30 9.24
N ILE A 168 -19.28 3.58 8.05
CA ILE A 168 -19.12 4.94 7.49
C ILE A 168 -20.01 5.09 6.26
#